data_9c7300cd8ae9e6df2671f9748faf1859
#
_entry.id   9c7300cd8ae9e6df2671f9748faf1859
#
_cell.length_a   1.000
_cell.length_b   1.000
_cell.length_c   1.000
_cell.angle_alpha   90.00
_cell.angle_beta   90.00
_cell.angle_gamma   90.00
#
_symmetry.space_group_name_H-M   'P 1'
#
loop_
_entity.id
_entity.type
_entity.pdbx_description
1 polymer ?
#
loop_
_entity_poly.entity_id
_entity_poly.type
_entity_poly.pdbx_seq_one_letter_code
_entity_poly.pdbx_strand_id
1 'polypeptide(L)'
;MKRSLRTQAIDFAAHMRRRWYLYLPVFAIWAFAYTRLFIDPTPRVPVLFNWTGSLPYRVAWLQHGEHPLQRGEFVIFSFAGEARTAYPGLDGQPFFKVVRGLPGDVVTVSGRTVSVNGVVVGTAKAQAFDRRPLEPIAPTVIPPGHYYVQGTGPDSFDSRYRSSGL
;
A
#
# COMPACT_ATOMS: atom_id res chain seq x y z
N MET A 1 -41.92 -21.06 21.70
CA MET A 1 -40.95 -21.07 22.83
C MET A 1 -39.56 -20.69 22.28
N LYS A 2 -39.00 -19.54 22.61
CA LYS A 2 -37.63 -19.17 22.21
C LYS A 2 -36.62 -19.97 23.03
N ARG A 3 -35.80 -20.81 22.37
CA ARG A 3 -34.68 -21.51 23.04
C ARG A 3 -33.76 -20.48 23.70
N SER A 4 -33.26 -20.77 24.90
CA SER A 4 -32.34 -19.88 25.59
C SER A 4 -31.02 -19.75 24.80
N LEU A 5 -30.35 -18.61 24.86
CA LEU A 5 -29.05 -18.38 24.21
C LEU A 5 -28.02 -19.43 24.63
N ARG A 6 -28.08 -19.87 25.90
CA ARG A 6 -27.22 -20.94 26.45
C ARG A 6 -27.41 -22.26 25.74
N THR A 7 -28.68 -22.68 25.48
CA THR A 7 -28.97 -23.90 24.76
C THR A 7 -28.48 -23.85 23.32
N GLN A 8 -28.68 -22.69 22.64
CA GLN A 8 -28.20 -22.50 21.27
C GLN A 8 -26.66 -22.55 21.18
N ALA A 9 -25.95 -22.00 22.15
CA ALA A 9 -24.49 -22.04 22.21
C ALA A 9 -23.95 -23.46 22.41
N ILE A 10 -24.61 -24.25 23.26
CA ILE A 10 -24.26 -25.69 23.50
C ILE A 10 -24.50 -26.51 22.24
N ASP A 11 -25.65 -26.35 21.60
CA ASP A 11 -26.00 -27.05 20.36
C ASP A 11 -25.01 -26.70 19.24
N PHE A 12 -24.64 -25.44 19.15
CA PHE A 12 -23.63 -24.96 18.17
C PHE A 12 -22.25 -25.57 18.44
N ALA A 13 -21.79 -25.56 19.69
CA ALA A 13 -20.52 -26.17 20.07
C ALA A 13 -20.47 -27.66 19.76
N ALA A 14 -21.56 -28.38 20.06
CA ALA A 14 -21.69 -29.80 19.73
C ALA A 14 -21.67 -30.05 18.20
N HIS A 15 -22.33 -29.16 17.43
CA HIS A 15 -22.30 -29.21 15.96
C HIS A 15 -20.90 -28.98 15.44
N MET A 16 -20.20 -27.93 15.92
CA MET A 16 -18.82 -27.64 15.54
C MET A 16 -17.90 -28.83 15.82
N ARG A 17 -17.98 -29.42 17.02
CA ARG A 17 -17.14 -30.57 17.38
C ARG A 17 -17.40 -31.79 16.49
N ARG A 18 -18.65 -32.02 16.10
CA ARG A 18 -19.04 -33.18 15.24
C ARG A 18 -18.66 -32.94 13.77
N ARG A 19 -18.71 -31.70 13.28
CA ARG A 19 -18.48 -31.35 11.87
C ARG A 19 -17.37 -30.34 11.69
N TRP A 20 -16.31 -30.41 12.49
CA TRP A 20 -15.18 -29.48 12.51
C TRP A 20 -14.56 -29.29 11.14
N TYR A 21 -14.51 -30.32 10.30
CA TYR A 21 -13.95 -30.27 8.95
C TYR A 21 -14.67 -29.25 8.01
N LEU A 22 -15.96 -28.98 8.27
CA LEU A 22 -16.71 -27.98 7.49
C LEU A 22 -16.26 -26.55 7.80
N TYR A 23 -15.65 -26.33 8.96
CA TYR A 23 -15.17 -25.03 9.39
C TYR A 23 -13.70 -24.80 9.03
N LEU A 24 -12.96 -25.85 8.62
CA LEU A 24 -11.56 -25.73 8.21
C LEU A 24 -11.32 -24.69 7.13
N PRO A 25 -12.10 -24.62 6.04
CA PRO A 25 -11.90 -23.59 5.02
C PRO A 25 -12.05 -22.17 5.58
N VAL A 26 -13.02 -21.97 6.48
CA VAL A 26 -13.26 -20.67 7.12
C VAL A 26 -12.08 -20.30 8.02
N PHE A 27 -11.61 -21.23 8.85
CA PHE A 27 -10.43 -21.01 9.69
C PHE A 27 -9.16 -20.77 8.86
N ALA A 28 -8.99 -21.50 7.76
CA ALA A 28 -7.85 -21.30 6.86
C ALA A 28 -7.86 -19.90 6.23
N ILE A 29 -9.02 -19.42 5.77
CA ILE A 29 -9.18 -18.07 5.22
C ILE A 29 -8.87 -17.02 6.29
N TRP A 30 -9.39 -17.20 7.52
CA TRP A 30 -9.12 -16.28 8.61
C TRP A 30 -7.65 -16.27 9.05
N ALA A 31 -7.03 -17.45 9.18
CA ALA A 31 -5.61 -17.56 9.49
C ALA A 31 -4.75 -16.91 8.42
N PHE A 32 -5.07 -17.15 7.15
CA PHE A 32 -4.38 -16.50 6.04
C PHE A 32 -4.56 -14.98 6.08
N ALA A 33 -5.78 -14.48 6.25
CA ALA A 33 -6.04 -13.05 6.35
C ALA A 33 -5.30 -12.41 7.54
N TYR A 34 -5.32 -13.06 8.70
CA TYR A 34 -4.61 -12.60 9.89
C TYR A 34 -3.11 -12.52 9.67
N THR A 35 -2.52 -13.58 9.10
CA THR A 35 -1.10 -13.62 8.77
C THR A 35 -0.72 -12.48 7.82
N ARG A 36 -1.55 -12.24 6.81
CA ARG A 36 -1.34 -11.18 5.82
C ARG A 36 -1.46 -9.77 6.38
N LEU A 37 -2.32 -9.55 7.36
CA LEU A 37 -2.56 -8.23 7.94
C LEU A 37 -1.59 -7.87 9.06
N PHE A 38 -1.18 -8.86 9.88
CA PHE A 38 -0.49 -8.61 11.14
C PHE A 38 0.91 -9.20 11.24
N ILE A 39 1.22 -10.26 10.49
CA ILE A 39 2.50 -10.97 10.61
C ILE A 39 3.41 -10.69 9.42
N ASP A 40 2.89 -10.79 8.22
CA ASP A 40 3.65 -10.60 6.98
C ASP A 40 2.84 -9.80 5.97
N PRO A 41 2.90 -8.47 6.04
CA PRO A 41 2.25 -7.60 5.08
C PRO A 41 2.90 -7.67 3.70
N THR A 42 4.15 -8.15 3.61
CA THR A 42 4.87 -8.30 2.34
C THR A 42 4.28 -9.47 1.54
N PRO A 43 3.87 -9.25 0.29
CA PRO A 43 3.23 -10.30 -0.50
C PRO A 43 4.25 -11.36 -0.96
N ARG A 44 4.39 -12.46 -0.20
CA ARG A 44 5.11 -13.66 -0.64
C ARG A 44 4.35 -14.46 -1.68
N VAL A 45 3.02 -14.39 -1.63
CA VAL A 45 2.15 -14.96 -2.66
C VAL A 45 2.11 -13.98 -3.83
N PRO A 46 2.26 -14.43 -5.09
CA PRO A 46 2.38 -13.54 -6.25
C PRO A 46 1.07 -12.81 -6.61
N VAL A 47 0.20 -12.56 -5.65
CA VAL A 47 -1.07 -11.84 -5.82
C VAL A 47 -1.20 -10.76 -4.76
N LEU A 48 -1.38 -9.52 -5.20
CA LEU A 48 -1.73 -8.39 -4.35
C LEU A 48 -3.17 -7.98 -4.59
N PHE A 49 -3.91 -7.80 -3.49
CA PHE A 49 -5.21 -7.14 -3.49
C PHE A 49 -5.03 -5.67 -3.13
N ASN A 50 -5.33 -4.78 -4.05
CA ASN A 50 -5.25 -3.34 -3.83
C ASN A 50 -6.60 -2.81 -3.33
N TRP A 51 -6.67 -2.51 -2.05
CA TRP A 51 -7.84 -1.92 -1.39
C TRP A 51 -7.84 -0.39 -1.43
N THR A 52 -6.72 0.21 -1.85
CA THR A 52 -6.55 1.66 -1.90
C THR A 52 -6.96 2.22 -3.25
N GLY A 53 -7.36 3.50 -3.27
CA GLY A 53 -7.63 4.22 -4.51
C GLY A 53 -6.37 4.75 -5.22
N SER A 54 -5.17 4.30 -4.82
CA SER A 54 -3.90 4.79 -5.38
C SER A 54 -3.73 4.45 -6.86
N LEU A 55 -4.22 3.27 -7.28
CA LEU A 55 -4.21 2.80 -8.66
C LEU A 55 -5.58 2.20 -9.00
N PRO A 56 -6.01 2.21 -10.28
CA PRO A 56 -7.32 1.71 -10.69
C PRO A 56 -7.44 0.17 -10.67
N TYR A 57 -6.37 -0.52 -10.36
CA TYR A 57 -6.31 -1.98 -10.35
C TYR A 57 -6.62 -2.54 -8.97
N ARG A 58 -7.52 -3.52 -8.90
CA ARG A 58 -7.92 -4.21 -7.66
C ARG A 58 -7.06 -5.41 -7.34
N VAL A 59 -6.51 -6.05 -8.36
CA VAL A 59 -5.67 -7.25 -8.25
C VAL A 59 -4.45 -7.04 -9.12
N ALA A 60 -3.27 -7.34 -8.60
CA ALA A 60 -2.02 -7.34 -9.34
C ALA A 60 -1.32 -8.68 -9.17
N TRP A 61 -0.73 -9.19 -10.26
CA TRP A 61 0.18 -10.32 -10.24
C TRP A 61 1.59 -9.81 -10.04
N LEU A 62 2.29 -10.36 -9.05
CA LEU A 62 3.63 -9.95 -8.68
C LEU A 62 4.67 -10.82 -9.36
N GLN A 63 5.63 -10.18 -9.98
CA GLN A 63 6.88 -10.81 -10.40
C GLN A 63 7.95 -10.44 -9.37
N HIS A 64 8.47 -11.43 -8.67
CA HIS A 64 9.60 -11.25 -7.77
C HIS A 64 10.89 -11.33 -8.58
N GLY A 65 11.80 -10.43 -8.32
CA GLY A 65 13.10 -10.40 -8.97
C GLY A 65 13.67 -8.99 -8.95
N GLU A 66 14.99 -8.90 -8.98
CA GLU A 66 15.69 -7.63 -9.13
C GLU A 66 15.96 -7.41 -10.63
N HIS A 67 15.41 -6.34 -11.16
CA HIS A 67 15.70 -5.85 -12.50
C HIS A 67 15.68 -4.32 -12.50
N PRO A 68 16.39 -3.67 -13.42
CA PRO A 68 16.32 -2.23 -13.56
C PRO A 68 14.90 -1.80 -13.90
N LEU A 69 14.29 -0.97 -13.05
CA LEU A 69 12.92 -0.51 -13.26
C LEU A 69 12.84 0.46 -14.44
N GLN A 70 11.71 0.46 -15.12
CA GLN A 70 11.42 1.35 -16.25
C GLN A 70 10.31 2.34 -15.92
N ARG A 71 10.28 3.47 -16.62
CA ARG A 71 9.16 4.42 -16.49
C ARG A 71 7.86 3.76 -16.93
N GLY A 72 6.81 3.98 -16.14
CA GLY A 72 5.49 3.40 -16.36
C GLY A 72 5.33 2.01 -15.79
N GLU A 73 6.39 1.41 -15.28
CA GLU A 73 6.33 0.11 -14.61
C GLU A 73 5.62 0.23 -13.26
N PHE A 74 4.85 -0.81 -12.91
CA PHE A 74 4.20 -0.90 -11.62
C PHE A 74 5.12 -1.58 -10.61
N VAL A 75 5.28 -0.95 -9.45
CA VAL A 75 6.15 -1.47 -8.39
C VAL A 75 5.39 -1.61 -7.08
N ILE A 76 5.80 -2.62 -6.32
CA ILE A 76 5.38 -2.79 -4.94
C ILE A 76 6.63 -2.79 -4.08
N PHE A 77 6.63 -1.93 -3.07
CA PHE A 77 7.74 -1.79 -2.13
C PHE A 77 7.22 -1.57 -0.72
N SER A 78 8.04 -1.91 0.27
CA SER A 78 7.74 -1.63 1.67
C SER A 78 8.02 -0.17 1.98
N PHE A 79 7.01 0.54 2.49
CA PHE A 79 7.16 1.96 2.82
C PHE A 79 8.16 2.17 3.96
N ALA A 80 9.10 3.09 3.76
CA ALA A 80 10.12 3.47 4.72
C ALA A 80 10.35 4.99 4.83
N GLY A 81 9.45 5.81 4.27
CA GLY A 81 9.54 7.26 4.26
C GLY A 81 9.40 7.90 5.66
N GLU A 82 9.73 9.20 5.78
CA GLU A 82 9.68 9.96 7.04
C GLU A 82 8.29 9.96 7.69
N ALA A 83 7.22 9.83 6.89
CA ALA A 83 5.85 9.80 7.41
C ALA A 83 5.58 8.68 8.42
N ARG A 84 6.40 7.61 8.45
CA ARG A 84 6.29 6.55 9.46
C ARG A 84 6.44 7.05 10.90
N THR A 85 7.15 8.16 11.11
CA THR A 85 7.29 8.78 12.44
C THR A 85 5.96 9.36 12.93
N ALA A 86 5.21 10.01 12.05
CA ALA A 86 3.90 10.59 12.37
C ALA A 86 2.76 9.56 12.26
N TYR A 87 2.94 8.53 11.45
CA TYR A 87 2.00 7.45 11.17
C TYR A 87 2.71 6.09 11.25
N PRO A 88 2.94 5.54 12.47
CA PRO A 88 3.68 4.28 12.64
C PRO A 88 3.08 3.10 11.87
N GLY A 89 1.78 3.11 11.61
CA GLY A 89 1.10 2.09 10.82
C GLY A 89 1.49 2.05 9.34
N LEU A 90 2.24 3.04 8.84
CA LEU A 90 2.77 3.01 7.47
C LEU A 90 4.08 2.24 7.34
N ASP A 91 4.82 2.06 8.44
CA ASP A 91 6.13 1.40 8.39
C ASP A 91 6.01 -0.02 7.86
N GLY A 92 6.80 -0.34 6.84
CA GLY A 92 6.78 -1.66 6.20
C GLY A 92 5.54 -1.99 5.38
N GLN A 93 4.55 -1.08 5.28
CA GLN A 93 3.35 -1.34 4.48
C GLN A 93 3.66 -1.43 2.99
N PRO A 94 3.03 -2.35 2.26
CA PRO A 94 3.20 -2.48 0.83
C PRO A 94 2.56 -1.29 0.11
N PHE A 95 3.38 -0.49 -0.57
CA PHE A 95 2.93 0.57 -1.45
C PHE A 95 2.95 0.09 -2.89
N PHE A 96 1.81 0.23 -3.58
CA PHE A 96 1.65 -0.10 -4.99
C PHE A 96 1.57 1.19 -5.81
N LYS A 97 2.58 1.45 -6.65
CA LYS A 97 2.78 2.71 -7.38
C LYS A 97 3.28 2.46 -8.80
N VAL A 98 3.34 3.55 -9.58
CA VAL A 98 3.94 3.58 -10.92
C VAL A 98 5.25 4.36 -10.85
N VAL A 99 6.28 3.85 -11.48
CA VAL A 99 7.56 4.55 -11.65
C VAL A 99 7.37 5.72 -12.63
N ARG A 100 7.67 6.92 -12.20
CA ARG A 100 7.60 8.16 -13.01
C ARG A 100 8.95 8.81 -13.21
N GLY A 101 9.93 8.50 -12.35
CA GLY A 101 11.30 9.00 -12.46
C GLY A 101 12.32 7.93 -12.13
N LEU A 102 13.43 7.96 -12.83
CA LEU A 102 14.56 7.02 -12.74
C LEU A 102 15.78 7.71 -12.11
N PRO A 103 16.77 6.97 -11.60
CA PRO A 103 18.04 7.57 -11.18
C PRO A 103 18.63 8.52 -12.23
N GLY A 104 19.05 9.71 -11.79
CA GLY A 104 19.57 10.78 -12.65
C GLY A 104 18.52 11.74 -13.20
N ASP A 105 17.21 11.45 -13.08
CA ASP A 105 16.18 12.41 -13.47
C ASP A 105 16.11 13.60 -12.52
N VAL A 106 15.74 14.74 -13.08
CA VAL A 106 15.61 16.01 -12.35
C VAL A 106 14.16 16.22 -11.93
N VAL A 107 13.93 16.28 -10.62
CA VAL A 107 12.65 16.65 -10.03
C VAL A 107 12.64 18.16 -9.78
N THR A 108 11.65 18.85 -10.31
CA THR A 108 11.43 20.28 -10.09
C THR A 108 10.06 20.53 -9.50
N VAL A 109 9.94 21.63 -8.74
CA VAL A 109 8.68 21.99 -8.08
C VAL A 109 8.42 23.47 -8.30
N SER A 110 7.23 23.79 -8.80
CA SER A 110 6.73 25.17 -8.94
C SER A 110 5.44 25.31 -8.14
N GLY A 111 5.52 26.04 -7.02
CA GLY A 111 4.45 26.05 -6.03
C GLY A 111 4.23 24.65 -5.46
N ARG A 112 3.15 23.98 -5.88
CA ARG A 112 2.86 22.60 -5.48
C ARG A 112 2.84 21.62 -6.66
N THR A 113 3.12 22.12 -7.85
CA THR A 113 3.20 21.30 -9.08
C THR A 113 4.58 20.67 -9.18
N VAL A 114 4.62 19.36 -9.29
CA VAL A 114 5.85 18.57 -9.40
C VAL A 114 6.04 18.12 -10.84
N SER A 115 7.26 18.27 -11.35
CA SER A 115 7.66 17.81 -12.68
C SER A 115 8.91 16.94 -12.58
N VAL A 116 9.01 15.96 -13.48
CA VAL A 116 10.20 15.11 -13.67
C VAL A 116 10.72 15.36 -15.08
N ASN A 117 11.97 15.82 -15.21
CA ASN A 117 12.58 16.23 -16.49
C ASN A 117 11.70 17.22 -17.28
N GLY A 118 11.08 18.17 -16.60
CA GLY A 118 10.21 19.19 -17.19
C GLY A 118 8.79 18.70 -17.51
N VAL A 119 8.48 17.41 -17.39
CA VAL A 119 7.13 16.88 -17.59
C VAL A 119 6.37 16.93 -16.27
N VAL A 120 5.23 17.61 -16.24
CA VAL A 120 4.37 17.67 -15.06
C VAL A 120 3.84 16.26 -14.73
N VAL A 121 4.13 15.78 -13.54
CA VAL A 121 3.67 14.47 -13.04
C VAL A 121 2.47 14.61 -12.10
N GLY A 122 2.27 15.76 -11.47
CA GLY A 122 1.12 16.02 -10.63
C GLY A 122 1.27 17.18 -9.68
N THR A 123 0.24 17.42 -8.87
CA THR A 123 0.22 18.48 -7.87
C THR A 123 0.12 17.88 -6.48
N ALA A 124 0.96 18.30 -5.56
CA ALA A 124 0.93 17.90 -4.16
C ALA A 124 -0.21 18.62 -3.44
N LYS A 125 -1.06 17.91 -2.69
CA LYS A 125 -2.10 18.51 -1.85
C LYS A 125 -1.49 19.28 -0.68
N ALA A 126 -2.19 20.29 -0.20
CA ALA A 126 -1.75 21.07 0.95
C ALA A 126 -1.88 20.33 2.27
N GLN A 127 -2.84 19.42 2.35
CA GLN A 127 -3.19 18.71 3.59
C GLN A 127 -3.53 17.24 3.31
N ALA A 128 -3.21 16.39 4.27
CA ALA A 128 -3.68 15.01 4.35
C ALA A 128 -5.17 14.95 4.74
N PHE A 129 -5.74 13.75 4.75
CA PHE A 129 -7.12 13.51 5.14
C PHE A 129 -7.41 13.98 6.59
N ASP A 130 -6.46 13.83 7.50
CA ASP A 130 -6.54 14.27 8.91
C ASP A 130 -6.16 15.75 9.12
N ARG A 131 -6.11 16.54 8.03
CA ARG A 131 -5.77 17.98 7.99
C ARG A 131 -4.33 18.32 8.36
N ARG A 132 -3.45 17.36 8.57
CA ARG A 132 -2.03 17.63 8.74
C ARG A 132 -1.45 18.22 7.47
N PRO A 133 -0.55 19.22 7.57
CA PRO A 133 0.07 19.83 6.40
C PRO A 133 0.94 18.79 5.66
N LEU A 134 0.90 18.86 4.35
CA LEU A 134 1.74 18.06 3.45
C LEU A 134 2.65 19.01 2.68
N GLU A 135 3.95 18.78 2.74
CA GLU A 135 4.93 19.52 1.98
C GLU A 135 5.25 18.79 0.68
N PRO A 136 5.34 19.51 -0.47
CA PRO A 136 5.85 18.91 -1.69
C PRO A 136 7.27 18.39 -1.50
N ILE A 137 7.67 17.44 -2.32
CA ILE A 137 9.08 17.02 -2.39
C ILE A 137 9.97 18.23 -2.73
N ALA A 138 11.17 18.26 -2.17
CA ALA A 138 12.15 19.30 -2.56
C ALA A 138 12.68 19.01 -3.97
N PRO A 139 12.99 20.07 -4.76
CA PRO A 139 13.71 19.91 -6.02
C PRO A 139 15.01 19.11 -5.80
N THR A 140 15.22 18.09 -6.61
CA THR A 140 16.36 17.17 -6.45
C THR A 140 16.66 16.43 -7.74
N VAL A 141 17.86 15.86 -7.82
CA VAL A 141 18.19 14.82 -8.80
C VAL A 141 17.99 13.47 -8.12
N ILE A 142 17.27 12.56 -8.77
CA ILE A 142 16.98 11.23 -8.19
C ILE A 142 18.29 10.48 -8.01
N PRO A 143 18.66 10.07 -6.77
CA PRO A 143 19.92 9.39 -6.52
C PRO A 143 19.92 7.97 -7.10
N PRO A 144 21.11 7.36 -7.30
CA PRO A 144 21.21 5.94 -7.63
C PRO A 144 20.45 5.06 -6.63
N GLY A 145 19.73 4.07 -7.14
CA GLY A 145 18.92 3.15 -6.34
C GLY A 145 17.59 3.72 -5.84
N HIS A 146 17.25 4.97 -6.18
CA HIS A 146 15.98 5.61 -5.83
C HIS A 146 15.14 5.85 -7.07
N TYR A 147 13.82 5.93 -6.88
CA TYR A 147 12.86 6.11 -7.95
C TYR A 147 11.77 7.09 -7.51
N TYR A 148 11.35 7.94 -8.43
CA TYR A 148 10.14 8.73 -8.20
C TYR A 148 8.93 7.90 -8.56
N VAL A 149 8.11 7.58 -7.56
CA VAL A 149 6.94 6.73 -7.72
C VAL A 149 5.65 7.48 -7.40
N GLN A 150 4.58 7.16 -8.11
CA GLN A 150 3.32 7.88 -7.98
C GLN A 150 2.11 6.98 -8.18
N GLY A 151 1.04 7.25 -7.44
CA GLY A 151 -0.28 6.70 -7.73
C GLY A 151 -1.05 7.59 -8.71
N THR A 152 -2.03 7.02 -9.41
CA THR A 152 -2.90 7.76 -10.33
C THR A 152 -4.07 8.43 -9.62
N GLY A 153 -4.42 7.97 -8.42
CA GLY A 153 -5.50 8.56 -7.63
C GLY A 153 -5.13 9.94 -7.05
N PRO A 154 -6.09 10.87 -6.94
CA PRO A 154 -5.85 12.22 -6.45
C PRO A 154 -5.42 12.24 -4.98
N ASP A 155 -5.79 11.23 -4.20
CA ASP A 155 -5.49 11.10 -2.78
C ASP A 155 -4.30 10.17 -2.50
N SER A 156 -3.59 9.73 -3.54
CA SER A 156 -2.43 8.88 -3.38
C SER A 156 -1.32 9.60 -2.62
N PHE A 157 -0.83 8.96 -1.57
CA PHE A 157 0.38 9.36 -0.86
C PHE A 157 1.58 8.70 -1.55
N ASP A 158 2.52 9.51 -2.07
CA ASP A 158 3.60 9.06 -2.96
C ASP A 158 4.72 10.11 -3.04
N SER A 159 5.67 9.95 -3.96
CA SER A 159 6.85 10.82 -4.09
C SER A 159 6.56 12.30 -4.39
N ARG A 160 5.30 12.70 -4.58
CA ARG A 160 4.94 14.14 -4.61
C ARG A 160 5.20 14.82 -3.27
N TYR A 161 5.27 14.07 -2.19
CA TYR A 161 5.36 14.59 -0.82
C TYR A 161 6.74 14.30 -0.22
N ARG A 162 7.31 15.30 0.45
CA ARG A 162 8.59 15.19 1.15
C ARG A 162 8.62 14.03 2.13
N SER A 163 7.58 13.86 2.90
CA SER A 163 7.49 12.83 3.94
C SER A 163 7.31 11.40 3.38
N SER A 164 6.98 11.26 2.08
CA SER A 164 7.00 9.98 1.39
C SER A 164 8.39 9.63 0.87
N GLY A 165 9.12 10.62 0.36
CA GLY A 165 10.45 10.44 -0.23
C GLY A 165 10.42 9.85 -1.64
N LEU A 166 11.60 9.43 -2.10
CA LEU A 166 11.88 8.79 -3.39
C LEU A 166 11.93 7.28 -3.23
#